data_01df491cb1ba46350eb3d7bf07f069c5
#
_entry.id   01df491cb1ba46350eb3d7bf07f069c5
#
_cell.length_a   1.000
_cell.length_b   1.000
_cell.length_c   1.000
_cell.angle_alpha   90.00
_cell.angle_beta   90.00
_cell.angle_gamma   90.00
#
_symmetry.space_group_name_H-M   'P 1'
#
loop_
_entity.id
_entity.type
_entity.pdbx_description
1 polymer ?
#
loop_
_entity_poly.entity_id
_entity_poly.type
_entity_poly.pdbx_seq_one_letter_code
_entity_poly.pdbx_strand_id
1 'polypeptide(L)'
;MTVSFTLPLGKDSYTENQLLSKDKIVKSTHTYSDVEALIATDVNPCEISQTNTSPKEMTLLIIEDNEDVRNYLVSLLSKYYNIYTAVNCKEGYEIEQKQIPDLVISDIMTPYMDGIEFTRLSKNNMVTSHIPIILLTARVTSSQVREGYESLADDYIMKPFDPELLVVRVANLLINRKKLAER
;
A
#
# COMPACT_ATOMS: atom_id res chain seq x y z
N MET A 1 -15.91 -18.97 24.30
CA MET A 1 -15.08 -18.75 25.50
C MET A 1 -14.84 -17.23 25.56
N THR A 2 -15.45 -16.56 26.52
CA THR A 2 -15.32 -15.09 26.68
C THR A 2 -14.27 -14.85 27.73
N VAL A 3 -13.19 -14.12 27.39
CA VAL A 3 -12.13 -13.71 28.33
C VAL A 3 -12.35 -12.24 28.65
N SER A 4 -12.61 -11.92 29.92
CA SER A 4 -12.76 -10.55 30.39
C SER A 4 -11.55 -10.15 31.25
N PHE A 5 -11.03 -8.94 31.03
CA PHE A 5 -9.96 -8.35 31.85
C PHE A 5 -10.51 -7.17 32.63
N THR A 6 -10.19 -7.10 33.91
CA THR A 6 -10.49 -5.94 34.76
C THR A 6 -9.19 -5.29 35.19
N LEU A 7 -9.01 -4.02 34.81
CA LEU A 7 -7.87 -3.22 35.26
C LEU A 7 -8.31 -2.26 36.37
N PRO A 8 -7.62 -2.19 37.50
CA PRO A 8 -7.93 -1.22 38.54
C PRO A 8 -7.60 0.20 38.07
N LEU A 9 -8.52 1.14 38.30
CA LEU A 9 -8.42 2.54 37.85
C LEU A 9 -7.78 3.47 38.88
N GLY A 10 -7.56 3.03 40.11
CA GLY A 10 -7.01 3.86 41.20
C GLY A 10 -5.49 3.86 41.23
N LYS A 11 -4.85 5.03 41.48
CA LYS A 11 -3.40 5.15 41.63
C LYS A 11 -2.84 4.27 42.76
N ASP A 12 -3.62 4.03 43.79
CA ASP A 12 -3.24 3.24 44.97
C ASP A 12 -3.10 1.72 44.65
N SER A 13 -3.53 1.30 43.47
CA SER A 13 -3.42 -0.08 43.00
C SER A 13 -2.10 -0.39 42.29
N TYR A 14 -1.20 0.59 42.18
CA TYR A 14 0.07 0.46 41.47
C TYR A 14 1.24 0.90 42.33
N THR A 15 2.37 0.27 42.18
CA THR A 15 3.63 0.68 42.83
C THR A 15 4.26 1.87 42.10
N GLU A 16 5.10 2.68 42.79
CA GLU A 16 5.75 3.85 42.18
C GLU A 16 6.49 3.55 40.87
N ASN A 17 7.06 2.34 40.75
CA ASN A 17 7.74 1.90 39.52
C ASN A 17 6.81 1.55 38.37
N GLN A 18 5.51 1.42 38.63
CA GLN A 18 4.47 1.14 37.62
C GLN A 18 3.76 2.42 37.15
N LEU A 19 4.01 3.55 37.84
CA LEU A 19 3.48 4.84 37.49
C LEU A 19 4.52 5.61 36.67
N LEU A 20 4.18 5.95 35.44
CA LEU A 20 4.99 6.85 34.61
C LEU A 20 4.86 8.28 35.16
N SER A 21 6.01 8.93 35.47
CA SER A 21 6.00 10.37 35.77
C SER A 21 5.51 11.16 34.56
N LYS A 22 4.82 12.29 34.82
CA LYS A 22 4.26 13.16 33.76
C LYS A 22 5.31 13.58 32.71
N ASP A 23 6.58 13.67 33.12
CA ASP A 23 7.68 14.07 32.25
C ASP A 23 8.23 12.94 31.37
N LYS A 24 7.79 11.69 31.61
CA LYS A 24 8.15 10.51 30.80
C LYS A 24 7.00 9.99 29.94
N ILE A 25 5.86 10.68 29.91
CA ILE A 25 4.84 10.43 28.91
C ILE A 25 5.37 11.03 27.60
N VAL A 26 6.26 10.32 26.96
CA VAL A 26 6.46 10.48 25.53
C VAL A 26 5.10 10.12 24.94
N LYS A 27 4.35 11.14 24.51
CA LYS A 27 3.21 10.95 23.67
C LYS A 27 3.74 10.31 22.39
N SER A 28 3.83 8.98 22.36
CA SER A 28 3.88 8.26 21.11
C SER A 28 2.43 8.27 20.54
N THR A 29 1.89 9.45 20.35
CA THR A 29 0.94 9.68 19.31
C THR A 29 1.78 9.65 18.04
N HIS A 30 2.02 8.47 17.48
CA HIS A 30 2.09 8.35 16.05
C HIS A 30 0.68 8.72 15.56
N THR A 31 0.37 9.98 15.68
CA THR A 31 -0.72 10.60 14.98
C THR A 31 -0.29 10.65 13.52
N TYR A 32 -1.23 10.46 12.62
CA TYR A 32 -1.13 10.65 11.16
C TYR A 32 -0.35 11.92 10.74
N SER A 33 -0.17 12.91 11.64
CA SER A 33 0.63 14.12 11.45
C SER A 33 2.13 13.90 11.24
N ASP A 34 2.71 12.79 11.74
CA ASP A 34 4.15 12.52 11.54
C ASP A 34 4.42 11.90 10.16
N VAL A 35 3.38 11.31 9.55
CA VAL A 35 3.42 10.84 8.16
C VAL A 35 3.26 12.02 7.19
N GLU A 36 2.46 13.04 7.55
CA GLU A 36 2.35 14.29 6.78
C GLU A 36 3.67 15.06 6.72
N ALA A 37 4.48 15.02 7.77
CA ALA A 37 5.79 15.70 7.79
C ALA A 37 6.85 15.02 6.90
N LEU A 38 6.69 13.72 6.59
CA LEU A 38 7.53 12.99 5.63
C LEU A 38 7.02 13.12 4.18
N ILE A 39 5.74 13.49 4.00
CA ILE A 39 5.14 13.76 2.68
C ILE A 39 5.42 15.20 2.21
N ALA A 40 5.87 16.07 3.11
CA ALA A 40 6.15 17.49 2.83
C ALA A 40 7.46 17.75 2.04
N THR A 41 7.98 16.76 1.32
CA THR A 41 9.01 17.00 0.31
C THR A 41 8.38 17.06 -1.08
N ASP A 42 8.01 18.29 -1.48
CA ASP A 42 7.95 18.79 -2.86
C ASP A 42 6.94 18.20 -3.85
N VAL A 43 5.71 17.84 -3.43
CA VAL A 43 4.63 17.70 -4.41
C VAL A 43 3.43 18.54 -3.98
N ASN A 44 3.27 19.69 -4.60
CA ASN A 44 2.13 20.57 -4.45
C ASN A 44 0.86 19.82 -4.96
N PRO A 45 -0.20 19.60 -4.16
CA PRO A 45 -1.43 18.94 -4.62
C PRO A 45 -2.07 19.60 -5.85
N CYS A 46 -1.67 20.83 -6.15
CA CYS A 46 -2.14 21.60 -7.30
C CYS A 46 -1.51 21.14 -8.64
N GLU A 47 -0.40 20.37 -8.64
CA GLU A 47 0.22 19.92 -9.89
C GLU A 47 -0.43 18.65 -10.48
N ILE A 48 -1.23 17.94 -9.70
CA ILE A 48 -2.02 16.77 -10.19
C ILE A 48 -3.07 17.22 -11.22
N SER A 49 -3.45 18.51 -11.21
CA SER A 49 -4.46 19.06 -12.12
C SER A 49 -3.90 19.57 -13.47
N GLN A 50 -2.59 19.53 -13.71
CA GLN A 50 -1.98 20.20 -14.88
C GLN A 50 -1.07 19.33 -15.76
N THR A 51 -0.94 18.02 -15.51
CA THR A 51 -0.33 17.15 -16.49
C THR A 51 -1.36 16.82 -17.56
N ASN A 52 -1.24 17.45 -18.72
CA ASN A 52 -2.03 17.21 -19.94
C ASN A 52 -1.79 15.82 -20.57
N THR A 53 -1.44 14.82 -19.80
CA THR A 53 -1.50 13.40 -20.18
C THR A 53 -2.91 12.94 -19.87
N SER A 54 -3.67 12.58 -20.92
CA SER A 54 -4.98 11.97 -20.75
C SER A 54 -4.87 10.84 -19.70
N PRO A 55 -5.58 10.90 -18.55
CA PRO A 55 -5.43 9.91 -17.49
C PRO A 55 -5.67 8.46 -17.98
N LYS A 56 -6.37 8.30 -19.12
CA LYS A 56 -6.68 7.00 -19.73
C LYS A 56 -5.56 6.35 -20.56
N GLU A 57 -4.40 6.97 -20.68
CA GLU A 57 -3.26 6.37 -21.37
C GLU A 57 -2.52 5.34 -20.50
N MET A 58 -2.63 5.45 -19.16
CA MET A 58 -1.95 4.54 -18.23
C MET A 58 -2.86 3.38 -17.84
N THR A 59 -2.26 2.22 -17.66
CA THR A 59 -2.94 0.96 -17.38
C THR A 59 -2.48 0.42 -16.04
N LEU A 60 -3.44 0.06 -15.17
CA LEU A 60 -3.18 -0.59 -13.89
C LEU A 60 -3.65 -2.04 -13.92
N LEU A 61 -2.96 -2.90 -13.18
CA LEU A 61 -3.41 -4.25 -12.86
C LEU A 61 -3.79 -4.31 -11.38
N ILE A 62 -5.00 -4.77 -11.08
CA ILE A 62 -5.50 -4.97 -9.70
C ILE A 62 -5.66 -6.46 -9.48
N ILE A 63 -4.97 -6.99 -8.46
CA ILE A 63 -5.00 -8.40 -8.04
C ILE A 63 -5.61 -8.46 -6.65
N GLU A 64 -6.83 -9.00 -6.55
CA GLU A 64 -7.60 -9.08 -5.31
C GLU A 64 -8.60 -10.22 -5.43
N ASP A 65 -8.62 -11.17 -4.50
CA ASP A 65 -9.52 -12.31 -4.52
C ASP A 65 -10.94 -11.93 -4.09
N ASN A 66 -11.08 -11.00 -3.15
CA ASN A 66 -12.39 -10.50 -2.71
C ASN A 66 -13.04 -9.62 -3.80
N GLU A 67 -14.17 -10.06 -4.32
CA GLU A 67 -14.89 -9.36 -5.38
C GLU A 67 -15.34 -7.95 -5.00
N ASP A 68 -15.81 -7.74 -3.76
CA ASP A 68 -16.29 -6.43 -3.30
C ASP A 68 -15.13 -5.43 -3.22
N VAL A 69 -13.98 -5.85 -2.69
CA VAL A 69 -12.77 -5.02 -2.60
C VAL A 69 -12.21 -4.73 -3.99
N ARG A 70 -12.18 -5.73 -4.87
CA ARG A 70 -11.74 -5.58 -6.26
C ARG A 70 -12.63 -4.58 -7.01
N ASN A 71 -13.95 -4.72 -6.91
CA ASN A 71 -14.91 -3.81 -7.54
C ASN A 71 -14.80 -2.39 -6.98
N TYR A 72 -14.57 -2.26 -5.68
CA TYR A 72 -14.32 -0.97 -5.06
C TYR A 72 -13.07 -0.30 -5.60
N LEU A 73 -11.94 -0.99 -5.69
CA LEU A 73 -10.69 -0.48 -6.27
C LEU A 73 -10.88 -0.07 -7.74
N VAL A 74 -11.58 -0.90 -8.52
CA VAL A 74 -11.92 -0.59 -9.90
C VAL A 74 -12.76 0.69 -9.99
N SER A 75 -13.81 0.83 -9.17
CA SER A 75 -14.68 2.01 -9.17
C SER A 75 -13.93 3.31 -8.83
N LEU A 76 -12.94 3.20 -7.94
CA LEU A 76 -12.11 4.32 -7.48
C LEU A 76 -11.13 4.76 -8.58
N LEU A 77 -10.43 3.82 -9.21
CA LEU A 77 -9.28 4.09 -10.09
C LEU A 77 -9.65 4.17 -11.57
N SER A 78 -10.76 3.56 -12.01
CA SER A 78 -11.20 3.59 -13.42
C SER A 78 -11.55 4.98 -13.94
N LYS A 79 -11.76 5.96 -13.05
CA LYS A 79 -11.94 7.37 -13.41
C LYS A 79 -10.68 7.96 -14.07
N TYR A 80 -9.51 7.44 -13.71
CA TYR A 80 -8.21 7.99 -14.06
C TYR A 80 -7.40 7.07 -14.97
N TYR A 81 -7.59 5.73 -14.86
CA TYR A 81 -6.72 4.72 -15.48
C TYR A 81 -7.52 3.64 -16.20
N ASN A 82 -6.91 2.97 -17.17
CA ASN A 82 -7.41 1.70 -17.69
C ASN A 82 -7.09 0.59 -16.69
N ILE A 83 -8.03 -0.31 -16.42
CA ILE A 83 -7.88 -1.31 -15.36
C ILE A 83 -7.97 -2.72 -15.93
N TYR A 84 -6.96 -3.54 -15.68
CA TYR A 84 -7.03 -4.99 -15.74
C TYR A 84 -7.25 -5.53 -14.31
N THR A 85 -7.95 -6.65 -14.19
CA THR A 85 -8.21 -7.30 -12.91
C THR A 85 -7.82 -8.76 -12.96
N ALA A 86 -7.37 -9.29 -11.82
CA ALA A 86 -7.12 -10.70 -11.59
C ALA A 86 -7.67 -11.11 -10.22
N VAL A 87 -8.10 -12.35 -10.08
CA VAL A 87 -8.66 -12.89 -8.83
C VAL A 87 -7.57 -13.54 -7.93
N ASN A 88 -6.37 -13.71 -8.44
CA ASN A 88 -5.21 -14.22 -7.71
C ASN A 88 -3.92 -13.82 -8.40
N CYS A 89 -2.80 -13.94 -7.67
CA CYS A 89 -1.48 -13.55 -8.18
C CYS A 89 -0.98 -14.39 -9.35
N LYS A 90 -1.43 -15.66 -9.49
CA LYS A 90 -1.05 -16.50 -10.63
C LYS A 90 -1.65 -15.94 -11.93
N GLU A 91 -2.95 -15.65 -11.92
CA GLU A 91 -3.63 -15.00 -13.05
C GLU A 91 -3.03 -13.60 -13.31
N GLY A 92 -2.78 -12.84 -12.23
CA GLY A 92 -2.16 -11.51 -12.30
C GLY A 92 -0.81 -11.55 -13.01
N TYR A 93 0.04 -12.55 -12.71
CA TYR A 93 1.33 -12.71 -13.36
C TYR A 93 1.21 -12.98 -14.87
N GLU A 94 0.23 -13.80 -15.27
CA GLU A 94 -0.03 -14.04 -16.70
C GLU A 94 -0.50 -12.77 -17.43
N ILE A 95 -1.35 -11.97 -16.78
CA ILE A 95 -1.82 -10.69 -17.33
C ILE A 95 -0.67 -9.69 -17.41
N GLU A 96 0.13 -9.58 -16.35
CA GLU A 96 1.29 -8.69 -16.30
C GLU A 96 2.27 -8.95 -17.45
N GLN A 97 2.58 -10.22 -17.73
CA GLN A 97 3.48 -10.60 -18.82
C GLN A 97 2.93 -10.26 -20.21
N LYS A 98 1.61 -10.27 -20.38
CA LYS A 98 0.96 -10.01 -21.68
C LYS A 98 0.69 -8.53 -21.92
N GLN A 99 0.28 -7.82 -20.87
CA GLN A 99 -0.25 -6.45 -20.98
C GLN A 99 0.76 -5.39 -20.56
N ILE A 100 1.80 -5.77 -19.76
CA ILE A 100 2.85 -4.89 -19.25
C ILE A 100 2.26 -3.60 -18.66
N PRO A 101 1.48 -3.67 -17.56
CA PRO A 101 0.80 -2.52 -16.98
C PRO A 101 1.80 -1.48 -16.45
N ASP A 102 1.34 -0.26 -16.27
CA ASP A 102 2.16 0.83 -15.74
C ASP A 102 2.36 0.74 -14.23
N LEU A 103 1.43 0.09 -13.50
CA LEU A 103 1.51 -0.17 -12.07
C LEU A 103 0.64 -1.37 -11.70
N VAL A 104 1.07 -2.14 -10.70
CA VAL A 104 0.30 -3.24 -10.12
C VAL A 104 -0.12 -2.90 -8.69
N ILE A 105 -1.36 -3.20 -8.33
CA ILE A 105 -1.88 -3.21 -6.96
C ILE A 105 -2.27 -4.64 -6.65
N SER A 106 -1.65 -5.25 -5.65
CA SER A 106 -1.90 -6.65 -5.28
C SER A 106 -2.21 -6.81 -3.81
N ASP A 107 -3.23 -7.59 -3.47
CA ASP A 107 -3.33 -8.11 -2.11
C ASP A 107 -2.17 -9.08 -1.85
N ILE A 108 -1.67 -9.09 -0.61
CA ILE A 108 -0.67 -10.06 -0.16
C ILE A 108 -1.31 -11.45 -0.04
N MET A 109 -2.53 -11.52 0.48
CA MET A 109 -3.19 -12.78 0.84
C MET A 109 -4.09 -13.29 -0.28
N THR A 110 -3.52 -13.74 -1.40
CA THR A 110 -4.30 -14.35 -2.49
C THR A 110 -4.06 -15.87 -2.57
N PRO A 111 -5.06 -16.65 -3.03
CA PRO A 111 -4.89 -18.09 -3.21
C PRO A 111 -3.87 -18.44 -4.30
N TYR A 112 -3.24 -19.61 -4.18
CA TYR A 112 -2.24 -20.21 -5.09
C TYR A 112 -0.86 -19.58 -5.10
N MET A 113 -0.76 -18.28 -5.04
CA MET A 113 0.48 -17.49 -5.02
C MET A 113 0.21 -16.24 -4.19
N ASP A 114 1.05 -15.95 -3.21
CA ASP A 114 0.91 -14.71 -2.43
C ASP A 114 1.51 -13.49 -3.15
N GLY A 115 1.13 -12.28 -2.70
CA GLY A 115 1.58 -11.03 -3.32
C GLY A 115 3.08 -10.78 -3.17
N ILE A 116 3.73 -11.36 -2.17
CA ILE A 116 5.19 -11.24 -1.96
C ILE A 116 5.92 -12.10 -2.99
N GLU A 117 5.49 -13.34 -3.20
CA GLU A 117 6.03 -14.23 -4.21
C GLU A 117 5.83 -13.65 -5.62
N PHE A 118 4.62 -13.13 -5.91
CA PHE A 118 4.33 -12.41 -7.14
C PHE A 118 5.31 -11.26 -7.36
N THR A 119 5.50 -10.40 -6.35
CA THR A 119 6.41 -9.26 -6.43
C THR A 119 7.84 -9.71 -6.74
N ARG A 120 8.31 -10.76 -6.07
CA ARG A 120 9.65 -11.32 -6.31
C ARG A 120 9.81 -11.82 -7.74
N LEU A 121 8.82 -12.53 -8.27
CA LEU A 121 8.82 -13.02 -9.65
C LEU A 121 8.82 -11.87 -10.67
N SER A 122 7.94 -10.86 -10.46
CA SER A 122 7.85 -9.69 -11.30
C SER A 122 9.15 -8.88 -11.32
N LYS A 123 9.73 -8.61 -10.15
CA LYS A 123 10.97 -7.82 -10.01
C LYS A 123 12.22 -8.56 -10.52
N ASN A 124 12.22 -9.87 -10.56
CA ASN A 124 13.31 -10.67 -11.13
C ASN A 124 13.19 -10.88 -12.66
N ASN A 125 12.06 -10.51 -13.25
CA ASN A 125 11.86 -10.60 -14.69
C ASN A 125 12.29 -9.29 -15.37
N MET A 126 13.19 -9.37 -16.34
CA MET A 126 13.72 -8.18 -17.06
C MET A 126 12.63 -7.33 -17.73
N VAL A 127 11.51 -7.95 -18.13
CA VAL A 127 10.41 -7.27 -18.82
C VAL A 127 9.53 -6.49 -17.86
N THR A 128 9.34 -6.99 -16.63
CA THR A 128 8.38 -6.44 -15.66
C THR A 128 9.05 -5.81 -14.43
N SER A 129 10.37 -5.99 -14.25
CA SER A 129 11.09 -5.49 -13.06
C SER A 129 10.95 -3.98 -12.80
N HIS A 130 10.71 -3.21 -13.84
CA HIS A 130 10.53 -1.76 -13.78
C HIS A 130 9.11 -1.33 -13.39
N ILE A 131 8.14 -2.26 -13.36
CA ILE A 131 6.74 -1.96 -13.01
C ILE A 131 6.64 -1.74 -11.50
N PRO A 132 6.15 -0.58 -11.02
CA PRO A 132 5.92 -0.36 -9.61
C PRO A 132 4.78 -1.24 -9.08
N ILE A 133 4.97 -1.78 -7.88
CA ILE A 133 4.03 -2.68 -7.22
C ILE A 133 3.65 -2.11 -5.85
N ILE A 134 2.35 -1.92 -5.62
CA ILE A 134 1.77 -1.61 -4.31
C ILE A 134 1.18 -2.89 -3.73
N LEU A 135 1.59 -3.25 -2.52
CA LEU A 135 1.02 -4.37 -1.79
C LEU A 135 -0.03 -3.89 -0.79
N LEU A 136 -1.24 -4.47 -0.86
CA LEU A 136 -2.30 -4.26 0.12
C LEU A 136 -2.18 -5.33 1.21
N THR A 137 -2.21 -4.95 2.49
CA THR A 137 -2.03 -5.87 3.63
C THR A 137 -3.07 -5.65 4.72
N ALA A 138 -3.64 -6.73 5.25
CA ALA A 138 -4.54 -6.67 6.40
C ALA A 138 -3.79 -6.49 7.74
N ARG A 139 -2.49 -6.79 7.80
CA ARG A 139 -1.66 -6.65 9.01
C ARG A 139 -0.23 -6.31 8.63
N VAL A 140 0.33 -5.38 9.38
CA VAL A 140 1.78 -5.14 9.40
C VAL A 140 2.30 -5.87 10.64
N THR A 141 2.62 -7.16 10.54
CA THR A 141 3.41 -7.82 11.57
C THR A 141 4.89 -7.48 11.35
N SER A 142 5.66 -7.40 12.43
CA SER A 142 7.10 -7.11 12.35
C SER A 142 7.89 -8.11 11.50
N SER A 143 7.40 -9.34 11.35
CA SER A 143 7.94 -10.35 10.42
C SER A 143 7.59 -10.04 8.96
N GLN A 144 6.35 -9.67 8.67
CA GLN A 144 5.90 -9.31 7.32
C GLN A 144 6.48 -7.97 6.83
N VAL A 145 6.73 -7.02 7.74
CA VAL A 145 7.51 -5.80 7.42
C VAL A 145 8.92 -6.17 6.99
N ARG A 146 9.56 -7.13 7.66
CA ARG A 146 10.89 -7.63 7.28
C ARG A 146 10.88 -8.34 5.93
N GLU A 147 9.95 -9.26 5.73
CA GLU A 147 9.74 -9.96 4.45
C GLU A 147 9.30 -8.99 3.34
N GLY A 148 8.55 -7.95 3.70
CA GLY A 148 8.15 -6.88 2.82
C GLY A 148 9.33 -6.06 2.31
N TYR A 149 10.26 -5.66 3.17
CA TYR A 149 11.50 -5.01 2.74
C TYR A 149 12.37 -5.91 1.84
N GLU A 150 12.27 -7.24 2.00
CA GLU A 150 12.96 -8.21 1.14
C GLU A 150 12.21 -8.48 -0.17
N SER A 151 10.92 -8.14 -0.27
CA SER A 151 10.09 -8.43 -1.45
C SER A 151 10.29 -7.45 -2.62
N LEU A 152 11.01 -6.34 -2.42
CA LEU A 152 11.24 -5.30 -3.43
C LEU A 152 9.97 -4.57 -3.92
N ALA A 153 8.85 -4.62 -3.17
CA ALA A 153 7.67 -3.81 -3.48
C ALA A 153 7.98 -2.31 -3.31
N ASP A 154 7.37 -1.49 -4.15
CA ASP A 154 7.63 -0.04 -4.15
C ASP A 154 6.83 0.68 -3.08
N ASP A 155 5.68 0.13 -2.65
CA ASP A 155 4.88 0.67 -1.55
C ASP A 155 4.01 -0.40 -0.87
N TYR A 156 3.57 -0.10 0.37
CA TYR A 156 2.70 -0.93 1.20
C TYR A 156 1.55 -0.09 1.73
N ILE A 157 0.33 -0.60 1.59
CA ILE A 157 -0.87 0.07 2.09
C ILE A 157 -1.65 -0.90 2.97
N MET A 158 -1.89 -0.49 4.22
CA MET A 158 -2.63 -1.29 5.19
C MET A 158 -4.14 -1.16 4.96
N LYS A 159 -4.84 -2.29 4.96
CA LYS A 159 -6.31 -2.36 4.97
C LYS A 159 -6.82 -2.19 6.44
N PRO A 160 -7.89 -1.40 6.71
CA PRO A 160 -8.60 -0.56 5.77
C PRO A 160 -7.80 0.69 5.37
N PHE A 161 -7.84 1.07 4.11
CA PHE A 161 -7.10 2.21 3.57
C PHE A 161 -8.00 3.40 3.23
N ASP A 162 -7.41 4.58 3.29
CA ASP A 162 -8.03 5.81 2.81
C ASP A 162 -8.01 5.84 1.27
N PRO A 163 -9.17 6.00 0.60
CA PRO A 163 -9.25 6.07 -0.86
C PRO A 163 -8.42 7.20 -1.48
N GLU A 164 -8.43 8.37 -0.86
CA GLU A 164 -7.69 9.54 -1.36
C GLU A 164 -6.19 9.30 -1.28
N LEU A 165 -5.72 8.73 -0.17
CA LEU A 165 -4.32 8.36 0.02
C LEU A 165 -3.88 7.32 -1.02
N LEU A 166 -4.70 6.32 -1.33
CA LEU A 166 -4.39 5.32 -2.35
C LEU A 166 -4.22 5.97 -3.73
N VAL A 167 -5.15 6.86 -4.13
CA VAL A 167 -5.07 7.57 -5.41
C VAL A 167 -3.79 8.40 -5.51
N VAL A 168 -3.43 9.13 -4.44
CA VAL A 168 -2.21 9.94 -4.39
C VAL A 168 -0.95 9.07 -4.52
N ARG A 169 -0.88 7.93 -3.83
CA ARG A 169 0.28 7.01 -3.90
C ARG A 169 0.45 6.41 -5.29
N VAL A 170 -0.65 5.97 -5.91
CA VAL A 170 -0.63 5.47 -7.30
C VAL A 170 -0.10 6.56 -8.25
N ALA A 171 -0.62 7.79 -8.15
CA ALA A 171 -0.18 8.90 -9.00
C ALA A 171 1.31 9.21 -8.82
N ASN A 172 1.80 9.26 -7.58
CA ASN A 172 3.21 9.53 -7.27
C ASN A 172 4.15 8.47 -7.86
N LEU A 173 3.83 7.18 -7.73
CA LEU A 173 4.64 6.11 -8.29
C LEU A 173 4.69 6.17 -9.82
N LEU A 174 3.57 6.44 -10.47
CA LEU A 174 3.50 6.60 -11.93
C LEU A 174 4.31 7.81 -12.42
N ILE A 175 4.24 8.95 -11.72
CA ILE A 175 5.04 10.15 -12.05
C ILE A 175 6.53 9.86 -11.90
N ASN A 176 6.93 9.22 -10.81
CA ASN A 176 8.35 8.90 -10.56
C ASN A 176 8.90 7.93 -11.63
N ARG A 177 8.10 6.92 -12.02
CA ARG A 177 8.47 6.02 -13.11
C ARG A 177 8.70 6.78 -14.42
N LYS A 178 7.78 7.67 -14.79
CA LYS A 178 7.90 8.48 -16.01
C LYS A 178 9.17 9.32 -16.01
N LYS A 179 9.47 10.00 -14.91
CA LYS A 179 10.69 10.80 -14.75
C LYS A 179 11.99 9.99 -14.88
N LEU A 180 11.97 8.71 -14.49
CA LEU A 180 13.11 7.79 -14.62
C LEU A 180 13.29 7.29 -16.06
N ALA A 181 12.20 7.10 -16.81
CA ALA A 181 12.23 6.65 -18.19
C ALA A 181 12.68 7.76 -19.18
N GLU A 182 12.57 9.02 -18.80
CA GLU A 182 12.96 10.19 -19.60
C GLU A 182 14.43 10.61 -19.42
N ARG A 183 15.19 9.90 -18.56
CA ARG A 183 16.63 10.13 -18.33
C ARG A 183 17.49 9.17 -19.11
#